data_ffe21051d3e5cc515757f268d177534d
#
_entry.id   ffe21051d3e5cc515757f268d177534d
#
_cell.length_a   1.000
_cell.length_b   1.000
_cell.length_c   1.000
_cell.angle_alpha   90.00
_cell.angle_beta   90.00
_cell.angle_gamma   90.00
#
_symmetry.space_group_name_H-M   'P 1'
#
loop_
_entity.id
_entity.type
_entity.pdbx_description
1 polymer ?
#
loop_
_entity_poly.entity_id
_entity_poly.type
_entity_poly.pdbx_seq_one_letter_code
_entity_poly.pdbx_strand_id
1 'polypeptide(L)'
;MKKPGRAYYMISAVAQKYNIHPQTLRLYEREGLLKPSRTEGNTRLYSEEDLEQLETILSLTRDLGVNLAGVEIILNMRRKIEAMQHEVNEFMDYVKRELSRGIGDWEQRLSTALVKSSPTDLVRSAGHAAAALHGTNAPATPAAAPAEAIDANKAQR
;
A
#
# COMPACT_ATOMS: atom_id res chain seq x y z
N MET A 1 7.93 -27.00 11.36
CA MET A 1 8.36 -27.25 9.98
C MET A 1 9.73 -26.64 9.78
N LYS A 2 10.79 -27.44 9.52
CA LYS A 2 12.11 -26.94 9.14
C LYS A 2 11.96 -26.22 7.79
N LYS A 3 12.37 -24.94 7.71
CA LYS A 3 12.52 -24.26 6.41
C LYS A 3 13.48 -25.10 5.57
N PRO A 4 13.16 -25.38 4.27
CA PRO A 4 14.11 -26.05 3.39
C PRO A 4 15.39 -25.24 3.39
N GLY A 5 16.54 -25.91 3.59
CA GLY A 5 17.84 -25.24 3.63
C GLY A 5 18.05 -24.55 2.28
N ARG A 6 18.40 -23.26 2.30
CA ARG A 6 18.78 -22.52 1.08
C ARG A 6 19.92 -23.26 0.41
N ALA A 7 19.74 -23.62 -0.86
CA ALA A 7 20.79 -24.19 -1.65
C ALA A 7 21.86 -23.12 -1.93
N TYR A 8 23.13 -23.47 -1.76
CA TYR A 8 24.26 -22.61 -2.06
C TYR A 8 25.19 -23.29 -3.06
N TYR A 9 25.70 -22.52 -3.98
CA TYR A 9 26.53 -22.99 -5.09
C TYR A 9 27.91 -22.34 -5.03
N MET A 10 28.96 -23.13 -5.24
CA MET A 10 30.31 -22.60 -5.36
C MET A 10 30.51 -21.91 -6.72
N ILE A 11 31.47 -20.98 -6.77
CA ILE A 11 31.80 -20.21 -7.97
C ILE A 11 32.07 -21.10 -9.20
N SER A 12 32.74 -22.26 -9.02
CA SER A 12 33.02 -23.20 -10.11
C SER A 12 31.75 -23.81 -10.69
N ALA A 13 30.81 -24.21 -9.85
CA ALA A 13 29.54 -24.78 -10.26
C ALA A 13 28.68 -23.74 -11.01
N VAL A 14 28.62 -22.49 -10.51
CA VAL A 14 27.91 -21.39 -11.16
C VAL A 14 28.55 -21.05 -12.52
N ALA A 15 29.86 -20.94 -12.57
CA ALA A 15 30.60 -20.65 -13.79
C ALA A 15 30.34 -21.71 -14.88
N GLN A 16 30.31 -22.98 -14.49
CA GLN A 16 30.01 -24.09 -15.39
C GLN A 16 28.56 -24.09 -15.86
N LYS A 17 27.59 -23.89 -14.91
CA LYS A 17 26.16 -23.88 -15.22
C LYS A 17 25.80 -22.82 -16.27
N TYR A 18 26.36 -21.61 -16.13
CA TYR A 18 26.05 -20.47 -17.00
C TYR A 18 27.05 -20.26 -18.15
N ASN A 19 28.00 -21.17 -18.31
CA ASN A 19 29.06 -21.09 -19.34
C ASN A 19 29.77 -19.72 -19.33
N ILE A 20 30.23 -19.29 -18.16
CA ILE A 20 30.99 -18.04 -17.94
C ILE A 20 32.29 -18.33 -17.21
N HIS A 21 33.29 -17.49 -17.46
CA HIS A 21 34.54 -17.61 -16.74
C HIS A 21 34.36 -17.16 -15.27
N PRO A 22 34.98 -17.81 -14.26
CA PRO A 22 34.90 -17.40 -12.85
C PRO A 22 35.33 -15.94 -12.60
N GLN A 23 36.20 -15.39 -13.41
CA GLN A 23 36.60 -13.98 -13.34
C GLN A 23 35.46 -13.02 -13.67
N THR A 24 34.54 -13.41 -14.55
CA THR A 24 33.32 -12.63 -14.84
C THR A 24 32.44 -12.51 -13.59
N LEU A 25 32.27 -13.59 -12.84
CA LEU A 25 31.54 -13.54 -11.55
C LEU A 25 32.22 -12.63 -10.53
N ARG A 26 33.57 -12.66 -10.46
CA ARG A 26 34.32 -11.76 -9.58
C ARG A 26 34.24 -10.30 -10.04
N LEU A 27 34.15 -10.05 -11.34
CA LEU A 27 33.91 -8.72 -11.90
C LEU A 27 32.53 -8.23 -11.45
N TYR A 28 31.46 -9.01 -11.59
CA TYR A 28 30.11 -8.64 -11.16
C TYR A 28 30.02 -8.41 -9.66
N GLU A 29 30.77 -9.15 -8.83
CA GLU A 29 30.89 -8.90 -7.40
C GLU A 29 31.59 -7.57 -7.12
N ARG A 30 32.69 -7.27 -7.82
CA ARG A 30 33.44 -6.01 -7.66
C ARG A 30 32.63 -4.79 -8.05
N GLU A 31 31.85 -4.90 -9.12
CA GLU A 31 30.94 -3.84 -9.57
C GLU A 31 29.64 -3.77 -8.72
N GLY A 32 29.52 -4.60 -7.68
CA GLY A 32 28.35 -4.59 -6.78
C GLY A 32 27.08 -5.18 -7.37
N LEU A 33 27.15 -5.78 -8.56
CA LEU A 33 26.01 -6.40 -9.24
C LEU A 33 25.60 -7.73 -8.61
N LEU A 34 26.53 -8.45 -7.98
CA LEU A 34 26.29 -9.68 -7.22
C LEU A 34 26.87 -9.54 -5.81
N LYS A 35 26.24 -10.18 -4.83
CA LYS A 35 26.68 -10.13 -3.42
C LYS A 35 26.70 -11.53 -2.81
N PRO A 36 27.56 -12.45 -3.30
CA PRO A 36 27.64 -13.79 -2.77
C PRO A 36 28.02 -13.77 -1.28
N SER A 37 27.45 -14.67 -0.52
CA SER A 37 27.87 -14.91 0.87
C SER A 37 29.24 -15.58 0.90
N ARG A 38 29.90 -15.58 2.06
CA ARG A 38 31.20 -16.22 2.24
C ARG A 38 31.16 -17.21 3.40
N THR A 39 31.82 -18.34 3.23
CA THR A 39 32.07 -19.29 4.33
C THR A 39 33.13 -18.73 5.28
N GLU A 40 33.30 -19.36 6.44
CA GLU A 40 34.41 -19.09 7.37
C GLU A 40 35.78 -19.20 6.68
N GLY A 41 35.94 -20.11 5.70
CA GLY A 41 37.14 -20.24 4.87
C GLY A 41 37.20 -19.25 3.69
N ASN A 42 36.41 -18.17 3.69
CA ASN A 42 36.40 -17.12 2.65
C ASN A 42 35.98 -17.62 1.24
N THR A 43 35.36 -18.79 1.14
CA THR A 43 34.83 -19.32 -0.13
C THR A 43 33.51 -18.64 -0.47
N ARG A 44 33.34 -18.20 -1.74
CA ARG A 44 32.12 -17.59 -2.25
C ARG A 44 31.03 -18.62 -2.41
N LEU A 45 29.85 -18.29 -1.88
CA LEU A 45 28.64 -19.08 -1.99
C LEU A 45 27.51 -18.22 -2.60
N TYR A 46 26.94 -18.70 -3.68
CA TYR A 46 25.85 -18.07 -4.41
C TYR A 46 24.53 -18.73 -4.01
N SER A 47 23.54 -17.93 -3.59
CA SER A 47 22.18 -18.37 -3.31
C SER A 47 21.38 -18.50 -4.61
N GLU A 48 20.16 -19.02 -4.53
CA GLU A 48 19.23 -19.06 -5.66
C GLU A 48 18.89 -17.63 -6.14
N GLU A 49 18.71 -16.70 -5.21
CA GLU A 49 18.47 -15.28 -5.53
C GLU A 49 19.65 -14.66 -6.30
N ASP A 50 20.89 -15.01 -5.92
CA ASP A 50 22.09 -14.58 -6.67
C ASP A 50 22.13 -15.17 -8.10
N LEU A 51 21.62 -16.41 -8.28
CA LEU A 51 21.56 -17.02 -9.60
C LEU A 51 20.50 -16.35 -10.48
N GLU A 52 19.32 -16.05 -9.95
CA GLU A 52 18.27 -15.29 -10.69
C GLU A 52 18.77 -13.91 -11.10
N GLN A 53 19.48 -13.24 -10.22
CA GLN A 53 20.11 -11.94 -10.52
C GLN A 53 21.18 -12.08 -11.58
N LEU A 54 22.00 -13.14 -11.54
CA LEU A 54 23.00 -13.46 -12.56
C LEU A 54 22.35 -13.70 -13.94
N GLU A 55 21.27 -14.45 -13.99
CA GLU A 55 20.49 -14.67 -15.22
C GLU A 55 20.04 -13.35 -15.83
N THR A 56 19.50 -12.46 -15.02
CA THR A 56 19.11 -11.10 -15.45
C THR A 56 20.30 -10.31 -16.00
N ILE A 57 21.45 -10.33 -15.30
CA ILE A 57 22.67 -9.65 -15.76
C ILE A 57 23.15 -10.22 -17.10
N LEU A 58 23.14 -11.54 -17.24
CA LEU A 58 23.57 -12.20 -18.49
C LEU A 58 22.64 -11.87 -19.66
N SER A 59 21.32 -11.87 -19.45
CA SER A 59 20.36 -11.46 -20.46
C SER A 59 20.57 -9.99 -20.87
N LEU A 60 20.73 -9.09 -19.93
CA LEU A 60 20.99 -7.67 -20.24
C LEU A 60 22.32 -7.49 -21.01
N THR A 61 23.39 -8.18 -20.62
CA THR A 61 24.71 -7.99 -21.22
C THR A 61 24.90 -8.72 -22.53
N ARG A 62 24.44 -9.99 -22.62
CA ARG A 62 24.67 -10.85 -23.80
C ARG A 62 23.61 -10.70 -24.86
N ASP A 63 22.33 -10.71 -24.45
CA ASP A 63 21.21 -10.72 -25.39
C ASP A 63 20.86 -9.31 -25.84
N LEU A 64 20.95 -8.32 -24.93
CA LEU A 64 20.58 -6.91 -25.17
C LEU A 64 21.78 -5.98 -25.34
N GLY A 65 23.02 -6.46 -25.13
CA GLY A 65 24.22 -5.66 -25.31
C GLY A 65 24.38 -4.49 -24.34
N VAL A 66 23.70 -4.51 -23.18
CA VAL A 66 23.77 -3.45 -22.18
C VAL A 66 25.12 -3.49 -21.48
N ASN A 67 25.79 -2.36 -21.35
CA ASN A 67 27.05 -2.27 -20.59
C ASN A 67 26.80 -2.39 -19.06
N LEU A 68 27.84 -2.65 -18.27
CA LEU A 68 27.71 -2.91 -16.84
C LEU A 68 27.11 -1.72 -16.07
N ALA A 69 27.42 -0.49 -16.46
CA ALA A 69 26.82 0.70 -15.84
C ALA A 69 25.29 0.78 -16.08
N GLY A 70 24.87 0.44 -17.31
CA GLY A 70 23.44 0.32 -17.64
C GLY A 70 22.75 -0.79 -16.87
N VAL A 71 23.40 -1.93 -16.70
CA VAL A 71 22.89 -3.06 -15.89
C VAL A 71 22.68 -2.61 -14.45
N GLU A 72 23.62 -1.88 -13.84
CA GLU A 72 23.49 -1.35 -12.49
C GLU A 72 22.25 -0.45 -12.35
N ILE A 73 22.07 0.49 -13.29
CA ILE A 73 20.90 1.39 -13.30
C ILE A 73 19.60 0.59 -13.40
N ILE A 74 19.52 -0.37 -14.31
CA ILE A 74 18.33 -1.21 -14.52
C ILE A 74 18.00 -2.01 -13.26
N LEU A 75 18.98 -2.66 -12.63
CA LEU A 75 18.79 -3.41 -11.40
C LEU A 75 18.36 -2.52 -10.21
N ASN A 76 18.89 -1.29 -10.14
CA ASN A 76 18.47 -0.30 -9.14
C ASN A 76 17.02 0.14 -9.35
N MET A 77 16.64 0.41 -10.60
CA MET A 77 15.25 0.76 -10.94
C MET A 77 14.28 -0.38 -10.62
N ARG A 78 14.65 -1.62 -10.97
CA ARG A 78 13.84 -2.82 -10.66
C ARG A 78 13.59 -2.94 -9.15
N ARG A 79 14.64 -2.80 -8.33
CA ARG A 79 14.51 -2.84 -6.86
C ARG A 79 13.59 -1.74 -6.33
N LYS A 80 13.64 -0.53 -6.90
CA LYS A 80 12.72 0.56 -6.52
C LYS A 80 11.28 0.23 -6.88
N ILE A 81 11.05 -0.34 -8.05
CA ILE A 81 9.70 -0.76 -8.48
C ILE A 81 9.16 -1.84 -7.55
N GLU A 82 9.96 -2.86 -7.23
CA GLU A 82 9.58 -3.93 -6.31
C GLU A 82 9.24 -3.39 -4.91
N ALA A 83 10.03 -2.45 -4.40
CA ALA A 83 9.75 -1.77 -3.11
C ALA A 83 8.44 -0.98 -3.16
N MET A 84 8.21 -0.19 -4.22
CA MET A 84 6.95 0.56 -4.39
C MET A 84 5.74 -0.38 -4.51
N GLN A 85 5.87 -1.49 -5.23
CA GLN A 85 4.80 -2.49 -5.33
C GLN A 85 4.47 -3.10 -3.97
N HIS A 86 5.49 -3.35 -3.14
CA HIS A 86 5.30 -3.85 -1.78
C HIS A 86 4.52 -2.84 -0.93
N GLU A 87 4.92 -1.57 -0.92
CA GLU A 87 4.22 -0.49 -0.20
C GLU A 87 2.76 -0.35 -0.64
N VAL A 88 2.51 -0.40 -1.96
CA VAL A 88 1.13 -0.35 -2.49
C VAL A 88 0.31 -1.54 -2.02
N ASN A 89 0.87 -2.75 -2.04
CA ASN A 89 0.17 -3.94 -1.59
C ASN A 89 -0.14 -3.88 -0.08
N GLU A 90 0.80 -3.44 0.75
CA GLU A 90 0.58 -3.23 2.19
C GLU A 90 -0.53 -2.20 2.45
N PHE A 91 -0.52 -1.09 1.69
CA PHE A 91 -1.57 -0.07 1.78
C PHE A 91 -2.94 -0.63 1.37
N MET A 92 -3.01 -1.39 0.27
CA MET A 92 -4.25 -2.03 -0.16
C MET A 92 -4.78 -3.03 0.87
N ASP A 93 -3.91 -3.79 1.52
CA ASP A 93 -4.30 -4.72 2.58
C ASP A 93 -4.75 -3.99 3.85
N TYR A 94 -4.13 -2.84 4.17
CA TYR A 94 -4.59 -1.96 5.23
C TYR A 94 -6.01 -1.44 4.94
N VAL A 95 -6.24 -0.87 3.76
CA VAL A 95 -7.56 -0.35 3.35
C VAL A 95 -8.62 -1.44 3.38
N LYS A 96 -8.34 -2.64 2.87
CA LYS A 96 -9.27 -3.77 2.92
C LYS A 96 -9.66 -4.13 4.36
N ARG A 97 -8.68 -4.16 5.27
CA ARG A 97 -8.94 -4.45 6.70
C ARG A 97 -9.79 -3.38 7.36
N GLU A 98 -9.53 -2.11 7.09
CA GLU A 98 -10.31 -1.00 7.67
C GLU A 98 -11.74 -0.96 7.13
N LEU A 99 -11.93 -1.18 5.83
CA LEU A 99 -13.27 -1.30 5.24
C LEU A 99 -14.05 -2.47 5.83
N SER A 100 -13.41 -3.64 6.00
CA SER A 100 -14.04 -4.81 6.58
C SER A 100 -14.46 -4.58 8.04
N ARG A 101 -13.64 -3.86 8.82
CA ARG A 101 -13.99 -3.46 10.19
C ARG A 101 -15.17 -2.48 10.21
N GLY A 102 -15.14 -1.47 9.35
CA GLY A 102 -16.20 -0.46 9.26
C GLY A 102 -17.56 -1.07 8.90
N ILE A 103 -17.59 -2.01 7.98
CA ILE A 103 -18.82 -2.69 7.57
C ILE A 103 -19.36 -3.57 8.71
N GLY A 104 -18.51 -4.32 9.41
CA GLY A 104 -18.92 -5.15 10.54
C GLY A 104 -19.47 -4.34 11.73
N ASP A 105 -18.85 -3.19 12.05
CA ASP A 105 -19.30 -2.29 13.11
C ASP A 105 -20.65 -1.65 12.74
N TRP A 106 -20.87 -1.34 11.47
CA TRP A 106 -22.13 -0.78 10.97
C TRP A 106 -23.29 -1.78 11.03
N GLU A 107 -23.08 -3.02 10.61
CA GLU A 107 -24.10 -4.08 10.73
C GLU A 107 -24.47 -4.34 12.19
N GLN A 108 -23.49 -4.35 13.10
CA GLN A 108 -23.73 -4.56 14.52
C GLN A 108 -24.47 -3.37 15.14
N ARG A 109 -24.20 -2.15 14.73
CA ARG A 109 -24.94 -0.94 15.14
C ARG A 109 -26.38 -0.94 14.63
N LEU A 110 -26.60 -1.36 13.38
CA LEU A 110 -27.95 -1.48 12.83
C LEU A 110 -28.76 -2.56 13.54
N SER A 111 -28.19 -3.73 13.78
CA SER A 111 -28.88 -4.81 14.49
C SER A 111 -29.26 -4.39 15.91
N THR A 112 -28.37 -3.67 16.60
CA THR A 112 -28.62 -3.16 17.96
C THR A 112 -29.68 -2.05 17.96
N ALA A 113 -29.70 -1.19 16.94
CA ALA A 113 -30.72 -0.14 16.80
C ALA A 113 -32.09 -0.71 16.50
N LEU A 114 -32.16 -1.73 15.63
CA LEU A 114 -33.42 -2.43 15.28
C LEU A 114 -34.00 -3.22 16.46
N VAL A 115 -33.15 -3.79 17.33
CA VAL A 115 -33.60 -4.51 18.53
C VAL A 115 -34.11 -3.56 19.62
N LYS A 116 -33.59 -2.33 19.70
CA LYS A 116 -34.04 -1.31 20.67
C LYS A 116 -35.36 -0.63 20.29
N SER A 117 -35.77 -0.63 19.04
CA SER A 117 -37.06 -0.11 18.61
C SER A 117 -38.10 -1.20 18.66
N SER A 118 -38.68 -1.42 19.83
CA SER A 118 -39.89 -2.27 19.96
C SER A 118 -41.06 -1.67 19.14
N PRO A 119 -41.87 -2.45 18.48
CA PRO A 119 -43.05 -1.96 17.72
C PRO A 119 -43.98 -1.03 18.52
N THR A 120 -43.98 -1.18 19.83
CA THR A 120 -44.81 -0.38 20.77
C THR A 120 -44.32 1.08 20.92
N ASP A 121 -43.01 1.34 20.75
CA ASP A 121 -42.48 2.67 20.84
C ASP A 121 -42.71 3.51 19.57
N LEU A 122 -42.79 2.85 18.40
CA LEU A 122 -43.13 3.52 17.15
C LEU A 122 -44.59 3.97 17.11
N VAL A 123 -45.49 3.22 17.72
CA VAL A 123 -46.92 3.60 17.81
C VAL A 123 -47.13 4.78 18.78
N ARG A 124 -46.34 4.83 19.87
CA ARG A 124 -46.43 5.92 20.85
C ARG A 124 -45.87 7.26 20.30
N SER A 125 -44.81 7.21 19.51
CA SER A 125 -44.23 8.40 18.87
C SER A 125 -45.11 8.95 17.74
N ALA A 126 -45.79 8.07 16.97
CA ALA A 126 -46.78 8.49 15.97
C ALA A 126 -48.03 9.13 16.57
N GLY A 127 -48.46 8.68 17.72
CA GLY A 127 -49.61 9.27 18.45
C GLY A 127 -49.34 10.67 18.95
N HIS A 128 -48.13 10.99 19.39
CA HIS A 128 -47.73 12.35 19.83
C HIS A 128 -47.59 13.33 18.65
N ALA A 129 -47.12 12.88 17.48
CA ALA A 129 -47.05 13.72 16.30
C ALA A 129 -48.44 14.10 15.73
N ALA A 130 -49.42 13.19 15.82
CA ALA A 130 -50.78 13.48 15.39
C ALA A 130 -51.54 14.48 16.31
N ALA A 131 -51.23 14.48 17.59
CA ALA A 131 -51.84 15.42 18.56
C ALA A 131 -51.29 16.87 18.44
N ALA A 132 -50.09 17.04 17.88
CA ALA A 132 -49.47 18.35 17.69
C ALA A 132 -50.00 19.10 16.43
N LEU A 133 -50.71 18.41 15.54
CA LEU A 133 -51.23 18.99 14.29
C LEU A 133 -52.65 19.56 14.40
N HIS A 134 -53.32 19.52 15.57
CA HIS A 134 -54.68 19.97 15.77
C HIS A 134 -54.81 21.08 16.84
N GLY A 135 -53.82 21.93 17.02
CA GLY A 135 -53.85 23.07 17.95
C GLY A 135 -53.64 24.39 17.24
N THR A 136 -54.77 25.04 16.94
CA THR A 136 -55.04 26.49 16.82
C THR A 136 -54.25 27.32 15.80
N ASN A 137 -55.00 27.64 14.79
CA ASN A 137 -54.87 28.77 13.89
C ASN A 137 -55.30 30.10 14.65
N ALA A 138 -54.40 31.09 14.76
CA ALA A 138 -54.76 32.48 14.94
C ALA A 138 -53.65 33.40 14.39
N PRO A 139 -54.01 34.46 13.65
CA PRO A 139 -53.04 35.27 12.92
C PRO A 139 -52.54 36.44 13.79
N ALA A 140 -51.26 36.77 13.67
CA ALA A 140 -50.75 38.06 14.15
C ALA A 140 -49.80 38.67 13.09
N THR A 141 -50.13 39.86 12.74
CA THR A 141 -49.66 40.89 11.81
C THR A 141 -48.18 41.28 12.03
N PRO A 142 -47.55 41.87 11.02
CA PRO A 142 -46.09 42.07 10.99
C PRO A 142 -45.67 43.40 11.64
N ALA A 143 -44.48 43.41 12.20
CA ALA A 143 -43.81 44.65 12.60
C ALA A 143 -42.37 44.67 12.07
N ALA A 144 -42.18 45.55 11.14
CA ALA A 144 -41.09 46.51 10.90
C ALA A 144 -39.64 46.09 11.13
N ALA A 145 -38.91 46.21 10.06
CA ALA A 145 -37.45 46.38 10.05
C ALA A 145 -37.01 47.70 10.72
N PRO A 146 -35.75 47.84 11.05
CA PRO A 146 -34.97 48.86 10.36
C PRO A 146 -33.64 48.36 9.79
N ALA A 147 -33.30 49.08 8.72
CA ALA A 147 -32.12 49.04 7.92
C ALA A 147 -30.90 49.69 8.58
N GLU A 148 -29.82 49.63 7.85
CA GLU A 148 -28.52 50.34 7.99
C GLU A 148 -27.46 49.62 8.83
N ALA A 149 -26.20 49.51 8.39
CA ALA A 149 -25.44 50.36 7.51
C ALA A 149 -24.32 49.57 6.83
N ILE A 150 -24.06 49.99 5.65
CA ILE A 150 -22.88 49.80 4.82
C ILE A 150 -21.73 50.53 5.51
N ASP A 151 -20.55 49.90 5.66
CA ASP A 151 -19.33 50.68 5.54
C ASP A 151 -18.22 49.86 4.83
N ALA A 152 -17.86 50.42 3.72
CA ALA A 152 -16.70 50.09 2.92
C ALA A 152 -15.54 50.95 3.41
N ASN A 153 -14.39 50.39 3.71
CA ASN A 153 -13.17 51.11 3.33
C ASN A 153 -11.87 50.29 3.45
N LYS A 154 -11.16 50.31 2.31
CA LYS A 154 -9.74 50.56 2.09
C LYS A 154 -8.76 49.47 2.47
N ALA A 155 -8.14 48.77 1.50
CA ALA A 155 -7.04 49.20 0.63
C ALA A 155 -5.76 49.66 1.39
N GLN A 156 -4.66 49.05 0.99
CA GLN A 156 -3.25 49.46 1.12
C GLN A 156 -2.52 49.12 2.43
N ARG A 157 -1.69 48.14 2.39
CA ARG A 157 -0.23 48.19 2.04
C ARG A 157 0.33 46.80 1.92
#